data_a3e9299aaa530f298a9e9b3fcf0132e7
#
_entry.id   a3e9299aaa530f298a9e9b3fcf0132e7
#
_cell.length_a   1.000
_cell.length_b   1.000
_cell.length_c   1.000
_cell.angle_alpha   90.00
_cell.angle_beta   90.00
_cell.angle_gamma   90.00
#
_symmetry.space_group_name_H-M   'P 1'
#
loop_
_entity.id
_entity.type
_entity.pdbx_description
1 polymer ?
#
loop_
_entity_poly.entity_id
_entity_poly.type
_entity_poly.pdbx_seq_one_letter_code
_entity_poly.pdbx_strand_id
1 'polypeptide(L)'
;MLNRRADKLELIRIAEAVATEKSIDKDLIISSMETGIEKAAKSRFGAENEIKVQIDRLNGDINIYRVLKIVEKAENLNTEISLEDAQKLANENKGKKIGDEILESLPSFDFGRIAAQTVKQVITHNVREAERERQYNDFIDKKDSILSGIVKRLEFGNVVVDLNKAEAIIKKEEVIPRENIKAGDRIKAYCYDVRRELRGPQIFLSRAHPKFMEKLFFQEVPEIYDGLIEIKASARDPGSRAKICVCGKDTTLDPVGACVGMRGSRVQAVVNELQGEKIDIVNWSEDPAVLVVNALSAAVVQRVAVDSNYKKLDVILNEENLSKAIGRRGQNVRLASKLMDYEINIMTEQEDSDQSQLEFKEKTDNLVKNLELDETLGQLLVAEGFSTIEEIDNSSVENICNIEGIDEKTAKELIERSGEFLKKDAEEISNKISDLGVKEDLVNLKGLTPGMLVTLGEQKILTLKDFAELASDELTGAYDIFKGERIKIKGYLEDFALSKKEADELIMGARDIVYKN
;
A
#
# COMPACT_ATOMS: atom_id res chain seq x y z
N MET A 1 -55.16 34.05 -8.34
CA MET A 1 -55.18 32.58 -8.19
C MET A 1 -54.42 31.83 -9.32
N LEU A 2 -54.34 32.34 -10.53
CA LEU A 2 -53.64 31.72 -11.66
C LEU A 2 -52.10 31.69 -11.48
N ASN A 3 -51.48 32.71 -10.90
CA ASN A 3 -50.00 32.75 -10.64
C ASN A 3 -49.52 31.66 -9.68
N ARG A 4 -50.28 31.36 -8.61
CA ARG A 4 -49.88 30.32 -7.63
C ARG A 4 -49.84 28.90 -8.18
N ARG A 5 -50.65 28.56 -9.19
CA ARG A 5 -50.62 27.24 -9.85
C ARG A 5 -49.44 27.11 -10.83
N ALA A 6 -49.06 28.20 -11.48
CA ALA A 6 -47.90 28.22 -12.36
C ALA A 6 -46.59 28.04 -11.55
N ASP A 7 -46.47 28.71 -10.41
CA ASP A 7 -45.30 28.63 -9.55
C ASP A 7 -45.07 27.24 -8.94
N LYS A 8 -46.15 26.47 -8.62
CA LYS A 8 -46.08 25.12 -8.06
C LYS A 8 -45.59 24.07 -9.06
N LEU A 9 -46.11 24.11 -10.29
CA LEU A 9 -45.63 23.24 -11.38
C LEU A 9 -44.22 23.58 -11.84
N GLU A 10 -43.79 24.82 -11.61
CA GLU A 10 -42.42 25.26 -11.91
C GLU A 10 -41.37 24.56 -11.06
N LEU A 11 -41.66 24.28 -9.77
CA LEU A 11 -40.75 23.49 -8.90
C LEU A 11 -40.51 22.08 -9.43
N ILE A 12 -41.58 21.40 -9.87
CA ILE A 12 -41.44 20.05 -10.44
C ILE A 12 -40.64 20.08 -11.74
N ARG A 13 -40.89 21.07 -12.60
CA ARG A 13 -40.14 21.26 -13.86
C ARG A 13 -38.66 21.56 -13.63
N ILE A 14 -38.35 22.36 -12.62
CA ILE A 14 -36.97 22.62 -12.22
C ILE A 14 -36.31 21.32 -11.74
N ALA A 15 -37.02 20.53 -10.89
CA ALA A 15 -36.51 19.25 -10.45
C ALA A 15 -36.26 18.28 -11.62
N GLU A 16 -37.17 18.22 -12.58
CA GLU A 16 -37.03 17.41 -13.83
C GLU A 16 -35.86 17.88 -14.71
N ALA A 17 -35.72 19.18 -14.88
CA ALA A 17 -34.64 19.75 -15.68
C ALA A 17 -33.25 19.44 -15.03
N VAL A 18 -33.13 19.62 -13.72
CA VAL A 18 -31.91 19.30 -12.97
C VAL A 18 -31.63 17.77 -12.98
N ALA A 19 -32.68 16.95 -12.80
CA ALA A 19 -32.58 15.49 -12.87
C ALA A 19 -32.03 15.03 -14.22
N THR A 20 -32.55 15.60 -15.30
CA THR A 20 -32.13 15.26 -16.69
C THR A 20 -30.73 15.76 -16.98
N GLU A 21 -30.42 17.02 -16.63
CA GLU A 21 -29.09 17.64 -16.84
C GLU A 21 -27.99 16.90 -16.09
N LYS A 22 -28.26 16.52 -14.85
CA LYS A 22 -27.29 15.85 -13.96
C LYS A 22 -27.37 14.33 -14.00
N SER A 23 -28.38 13.78 -14.69
CA SER A 23 -28.68 12.33 -14.76
C SER A 23 -28.81 11.71 -13.35
N ILE A 24 -29.51 12.38 -12.46
CA ILE A 24 -29.81 11.97 -11.07
C ILE A 24 -31.32 11.65 -11.00
N ASP A 25 -31.69 10.80 -10.03
CA ASP A 25 -33.09 10.48 -9.81
C ASP A 25 -33.89 11.73 -9.42
N LYS A 26 -35.05 11.94 -10.05
CA LYS A 26 -35.97 13.03 -9.75
C LYS A 26 -36.44 13.01 -8.29
N ASP A 27 -36.69 11.82 -7.74
CA ASP A 27 -37.15 11.65 -6.38
C ASP A 27 -36.12 12.13 -5.34
N LEU A 28 -34.85 11.96 -5.62
CA LEU A 28 -33.77 12.44 -4.77
C LEU A 28 -33.65 13.97 -4.79
N ILE A 29 -33.96 14.61 -5.90
CA ILE A 29 -34.00 16.08 -5.99
C ILE A 29 -35.19 16.63 -5.22
N ILE A 30 -36.36 15.98 -5.34
CA ILE A 30 -37.56 16.38 -4.60
C ILE A 30 -37.34 16.22 -3.10
N SER A 31 -36.76 15.09 -2.63
CA SER A 31 -36.45 14.91 -1.20
C SER A 31 -35.41 15.93 -0.69
N SER A 32 -34.48 16.34 -1.55
CA SER A 32 -33.53 17.41 -1.22
C SER A 32 -34.22 18.78 -1.09
N MET A 33 -35.23 19.03 -1.92
CA MET A 33 -36.08 20.22 -1.78
C MET A 33 -36.88 20.18 -0.48
N GLU A 34 -37.47 19.04 -0.14
CA GLU A 34 -38.21 18.83 1.12
C GLU A 34 -37.28 19.14 2.31
N THR A 35 -36.10 18.57 2.37
CA THR A 35 -35.09 18.83 3.42
C THR A 35 -34.69 20.31 3.49
N GLY A 36 -34.53 20.95 2.35
CA GLY A 36 -34.23 22.39 2.30
C GLY A 36 -35.32 23.26 2.88
N ILE A 37 -36.58 22.93 2.54
CA ILE A 37 -37.76 23.63 3.05
C ILE A 37 -37.97 23.33 4.54
N GLU A 38 -37.69 22.11 5.02
CA GLU A 38 -37.70 21.75 6.45
C GLU A 38 -36.76 22.63 7.26
N LYS A 39 -35.50 22.82 6.79
CA LYS A 39 -34.54 23.71 7.44
C LYS A 39 -35.02 25.16 7.50
N ALA A 40 -35.61 25.63 6.40
CA ALA A 40 -36.17 26.96 6.34
C ALA A 40 -37.40 27.11 7.27
N ALA A 41 -38.26 26.11 7.34
CA ALA A 41 -39.43 26.08 8.21
C ALA A 41 -39.03 26.01 9.70
N LYS A 42 -38.00 25.23 10.06
CA LYS A 42 -37.42 25.19 11.42
C LYS A 42 -36.91 26.57 11.85
N SER A 43 -36.29 27.30 10.95
CA SER A 43 -35.83 28.70 11.25
C SER A 43 -36.99 29.65 11.54
N ARG A 44 -38.17 29.43 10.97
CA ARG A 44 -39.34 30.28 11.14
C ARG A 44 -40.25 29.87 12.31
N PHE A 45 -40.51 28.58 12.45
CA PHE A 45 -41.42 28.04 13.44
C PHE A 45 -40.74 27.71 14.78
N GLY A 46 -39.42 27.78 14.84
CA GLY A 46 -38.60 27.48 15.99
C GLY A 46 -37.72 26.22 15.75
N ALA A 47 -36.47 26.34 16.13
CA ALA A 47 -35.47 25.27 15.94
C ALA A 47 -35.79 23.98 16.75
N GLU A 48 -36.59 24.13 17.81
CA GLU A 48 -37.00 23.06 18.71
C GLU A 48 -38.14 22.19 18.13
N ASN A 49 -38.83 22.68 17.07
CA ASN A 49 -39.90 21.93 16.42
C ASN A 49 -39.33 20.90 15.44
N GLU A 50 -39.86 19.68 15.50
CA GLU A 50 -39.60 18.68 14.49
C GLU A 50 -40.59 18.89 13.33
N ILE A 51 -40.05 19.34 12.19
CA ILE A 51 -40.86 19.73 11.02
C ILE A 51 -40.55 18.75 9.89
N LYS A 52 -41.60 18.23 9.26
CA LYS A 52 -41.57 17.39 8.08
C LYS A 52 -42.29 18.08 6.94
N VAL A 53 -41.66 18.10 5.78
CA VAL A 53 -42.23 18.69 4.57
C VAL A 53 -42.45 17.60 3.54
N GLN A 54 -43.58 17.65 2.87
CA GLN A 54 -43.93 16.76 1.77
C GLN A 54 -44.34 17.58 0.56
N ILE A 55 -43.72 17.30 -0.59
CA ILE A 55 -44.05 17.89 -1.87
C ILE A 55 -44.87 16.86 -2.67
N ASP A 56 -46.11 17.24 -3.03
CA ASP A 56 -46.92 16.41 -3.92
C ASP A 56 -46.26 16.33 -5.30
N ARG A 57 -45.89 15.14 -5.70
CA ARG A 57 -45.18 14.85 -6.94
C ARG A 57 -45.98 15.14 -8.20
N LEU A 58 -47.31 15.21 -8.09
CA LEU A 58 -48.21 15.48 -9.21
C LEU A 58 -48.54 16.97 -9.36
N ASN A 59 -48.84 17.63 -8.25
CA ASN A 59 -49.36 19.00 -8.24
C ASN A 59 -48.31 20.02 -7.82
N GLY A 60 -47.18 19.59 -7.19
CA GLY A 60 -46.17 20.47 -6.64
C GLY A 60 -46.61 21.20 -5.38
N ASP A 61 -47.66 20.73 -4.69
CA ASP A 61 -48.13 21.31 -3.44
C ASP A 61 -47.16 21.00 -2.31
N ILE A 62 -46.81 22.04 -1.55
CA ILE A 62 -45.92 21.92 -0.40
C ILE A 62 -46.77 21.85 0.87
N ASN A 63 -46.73 20.71 1.51
CA ASN A 63 -47.39 20.46 2.78
C ASN A 63 -46.35 20.45 3.90
N ILE A 64 -46.57 21.31 4.92
CA ILE A 64 -45.65 21.45 6.06
C ILE A 64 -46.35 20.89 7.26
N TYR A 65 -45.70 19.98 7.97
CA TYR A 65 -46.23 19.31 9.16
C TYR A 65 -45.27 19.50 10.33
N ARG A 66 -45.81 19.70 11.51
CA ARG A 66 -45.08 19.54 12.77
C ARG A 66 -45.28 18.10 13.23
N VAL A 67 -44.20 17.42 13.53
CA VAL A 67 -44.23 16.05 14.06
C VAL A 67 -44.32 16.13 15.58
N LEU A 68 -45.36 15.54 16.13
CA LEU A 68 -45.59 15.48 17.57
C LEU A 68 -45.66 14.02 18.00
N LYS A 69 -44.93 13.67 19.06
CA LYS A 69 -44.91 12.32 19.61
C LYS A 69 -45.95 12.22 20.73
N ILE A 70 -46.80 11.18 20.70
CA ILE A 70 -47.82 10.95 21.74
C ILE A 70 -47.13 10.41 22.99
N VAL A 71 -47.28 11.12 24.12
CA VAL A 71 -46.76 10.75 25.43
C VAL A 71 -47.87 10.81 26.47
N GLU A 72 -47.72 10.16 27.64
CA GLU A 72 -48.67 10.24 28.72
C GLU A 72 -48.78 11.64 29.33
N LYS A 73 -47.61 12.29 29.51
CA LYS A 73 -47.50 13.69 29.95
C LYS A 73 -46.51 14.40 29.06
N ALA A 74 -46.96 15.43 28.37
CA ALA A 74 -46.09 16.26 27.53
C ALA A 74 -45.23 17.16 28.40
N GLU A 75 -43.92 16.95 28.36
CA GLU A 75 -42.93 17.82 29.01
C GLU A 75 -42.49 18.95 28.05
N ASN A 76 -42.42 18.65 26.76
CA ASN A 76 -42.08 19.63 25.73
C ASN A 76 -43.19 19.78 24.69
N LEU A 77 -43.99 20.85 24.82
CA LEU A 77 -45.10 21.15 23.92
C LEU A 77 -44.71 21.36 22.44
N ASN A 78 -43.44 21.47 22.14
CA ASN A 78 -42.94 21.63 20.76
C ASN A 78 -42.77 20.28 20.03
N THR A 79 -42.55 19.20 20.78
CA THR A 79 -42.25 17.87 20.20
C THR A 79 -43.21 16.78 20.72
N GLU A 80 -43.96 17.05 21.80
CA GLU A 80 -44.77 16.08 22.46
C GLU A 80 -46.22 16.56 22.59
N ILE A 81 -47.15 15.62 22.59
CA ILE A 81 -48.57 15.88 22.77
C ILE A 81 -49.21 14.80 23.67
N SER A 82 -50.17 15.21 24.54
CA SER A 82 -50.91 14.24 25.34
C SER A 82 -51.90 13.45 24.48
N LEU A 83 -52.20 12.22 24.89
CA LEU A 83 -53.17 11.36 24.18
C LEU A 83 -54.56 12.01 24.05
N GLU A 84 -55.00 12.78 25.05
CA GLU A 84 -56.28 13.49 25.06
C GLU A 84 -56.33 14.63 24.03
N ASP A 85 -55.26 15.39 23.92
CA ASP A 85 -55.19 16.49 23.00
C ASP A 85 -54.94 16.03 21.56
N ALA A 86 -54.22 14.91 21.40
CA ALA A 86 -54.02 14.24 20.14
C ALA A 86 -55.33 13.79 19.48
N GLN A 87 -56.28 13.32 20.30
CA GLN A 87 -57.62 12.89 19.83
C GLN A 87 -58.54 14.06 19.47
N LYS A 88 -58.29 15.25 20.01
CA LYS A 88 -59.02 16.48 19.67
C LYS A 88 -58.56 17.10 18.35
N LEU A 89 -57.30 16.93 17.98
CA LEU A 89 -56.70 17.55 16.78
C LEU A 89 -57.26 17.03 15.47
N ALA A 90 -57.55 15.72 15.35
CA ALA A 90 -58.20 15.18 14.15
C ALA A 90 -58.88 13.84 14.46
N ASN A 91 -60.05 13.58 13.81
CA ASN A 91 -60.77 12.31 13.92
C ASN A 91 -59.95 11.08 13.47
N GLU A 92 -58.96 11.27 12.61
CA GLU A 92 -58.06 10.20 12.12
C GLU A 92 -57.08 9.70 13.19
N ASN A 93 -56.91 10.45 14.29
CA ASN A 93 -56.00 10.08 15.38
C ASN A 93 -56.62 9.19 16.45
N LYS A 94 -57.95 8.84 16.34
CA LYS A 94 -58.68 8.05 17.34
C LYS A 94 -58.19 6.61 17.57
N GLY A 95 -57.27 6.10 16.76
CA GLY A 95 -56.69 4.76 16.90
C GLY A 95 -55.22 4.72 17.29
N LYS A 96 -54.57 5.88 17.48
CA LYS A 96 -53.13 5.95 17.77
C LYS A 96 -52.84 5.68 19.24
N LYS A 97 -51.68 5.11 19.52
CA LYS A 97 -51.19 4.71 20.84
C LYS A 97 -50.06 5.64 21.31
N ILE A 98 -49.76 5.55 22.59
CA ILE A 98 -48.60 6.22 23.18
C ILE A 98 -47.32 5.72 22.45
N GLY A 99 -46.51 6.64 21.98
CA GLY A 99 -45.31 6.38 21.16
C GLY A 99 -45.50 6.62 19.67
N ASP A 100 -46.72 6.76 19.15
CA ASP A 100 -47.01 7.07 17.76
C ASP A 100 -46.75 8.57 17.45
N GLU A 101 -46.43 8.85 16.19
CA GLU A 101 -46.23 10.22 15.69
C GLU A 101 -47.52 10.78 15.09
N ILE A 102 -47.76 12.05 15.32
CA ILE A 102 -48.85 12.82 14.72
C ILE A 102 -48.27 13.93 13.86
N LEU A 103 -48.90 14.13 12.72
CA LEU A 103 -48.58 15.21 11.80
C LEU A 103 -49.60 16.33 11.95
N GLU A 104 -49.21 17.44 12.55
CA GLU A 104 -50.04 18.64 12.64
C GLU A 104 -49.74 19.54 11.44
N SER A 105 -50.76 19.85 10.63
CA SER A 105 -50.59 20.72 9.46
C SER A 105 -50.31 22.16 9.87
N LEU A 106 -49.17 22.69 9.41
CA LEU A 106 -48.81 24.07 9.61
C LEU A 106 -49.22 24.92 8.39
N PRO A 107 -49.55 26.21 8.61
CA PRO A 107 -49.92 27.10 7.52
C PRO A 107 -48.71 27.31 6.58
N SER A 108 -48.99 27.26 5.28
CA SER A 108 -47.98 27.63 4.27
C SER A 108 -47.54 29.10 4.46
N PHE A 109 -46.24 29.34 4.46
CA PHE A 109 -45.68 30.67 4.56
C PHE A 109 -44.96 31.10 3.28
N ASP A 110 -44.80 32.38 3.10
CA ASP A 110 -44.06 32.94 1.98
C ASP A 110 -42.55 32.79 2.26
N PHE A 111 -41.87 32.13 1.35
CA PHE A 111 -40.42 31.93 1.46
C PHE A 111 -39.71 33.25 1.18
N GLY A 112 -39.34 33.96 2.24
CA GLY A 112 -38.49 35.14 2.11
C GLY A 112 -37.12 34.82 1.46
N ARG A 113 -36.38 35.82 1.04
CA ARG A 113 -35.07 35.68 0.37
C ARG A 113 -34.10 34.75 1.12
N ILE A 114 -34.07 34.78 2.44
CA ILE A 114 -33.17 33.99 3.28
C ILE A 114 -33.55 32.48 3.20
N ALA A 115 -34.84 32.17 3.29
CA ALA A 115 -35.35 30.81 3.17
C ALA A 115 -35.09 30.23 1.78
N ALA A 116 -35.33 30.98 0.71
CA ALA A 116 -35.04 30.61 -0.66
C ALA A 116 -33.53 30.30 -0.86
N GLN A 117 -32.67 31.10 -0.23
CA GLN A 117 -31.22 30.90 -0.31
C GLN A 117 -30.77 29.64 0.45
N THR A 118 -31.35 29.33 1.61
CA THR A 118 -31.12 28.11 2.37
C THR A 118 -31.55 26.87 1.58
N VAL A 119 -32.75 26.89 0.99
CA VAL A 119 -33.25 25.82 0.13
C VAL A 119 -32.29 25.58 -1.05
N LYS A 120 -31.88 26.64 -1.75
CA LYS A 120 -30.92 26.56 -2.85
C LYS A 120 -29.59 25.92 -2.41
N GLN A 121 -29.07 26.29 -1.24
CA GLN A 121 -27.83 25.72 -0.71
C GLN A 121 -27.96 24.23 -0.43
N VAL A 122 -29.06 23.82 0.22
CA VAL A 122 -29.31 22.39 0.52
C VAL A 122 -29.47 21.57 -0.76
N ILE A 123 -30.28 22.05 -1.71
CA ILE A 123 -30.43 21.37 -3.00
C ILE A 123 -29.06 21.24 -3.69
N THR A 124 -28.31 22.33 -3.76
CA THR A 124 -26.97 22.31 -4.41
C THR A 124 -26.02 21.35 -3.70
N HIS A 125 -26.09 21.25 -2.38
CA HIS A 125 -25.28 20.32 -1.61
C HIS A 125 -25.64 18.87 -1.91
N ASN A 126 -26.93 18.54 -1.78
CA ASN A 126 -27.42 17.15 -1.95
C ASN A 126 -27.26 16.68 -3.41
N VAL A 127 -27.50 17.55 -4.39
CA VAL A 127 -27.26 17.24 -5.80
C VAL A 127 -25.78 16.97 -6.05
N ARG A 128 -24.87 17.75 -5.50
CA ARG A 128 -23.44 17.51 -5.60
C ARG A 128 -23.03 16.20 -4.93
N GLU A 129 -23.61 15.89 -3.79
CA GLU A 129 -23.34 14.63 -3.09
C GLU A 129 -23.81 13.41 -3.92
N ALA A 130 -25.01 13.49 -4.48
CA ALA A 130 -25.54 12.47 -5.38
C ALA A 130 -24.70 12.31 -6.67
N GLU A 131 -24.26 13.42 -7.29
CA GLU A 131 -23.34 13.37 -8.43
C GLU A 131 -22.04 12.67 -8.07
N ARG A 132 -21.49 12.94 -6.89
CA ARG A 132 -20.25 12.33 -6.41
C ARG A 132 -20.41 10.84 -6.14
N GLU A 133 -21.48 10.44 -5.50
CA GLU A 133 -21.78 9.02 -5.26
C GLU A 133 -21.95 8.26 -6.58
N ARG A 134 -22.64 8.86 -7.53
CA ARG A 134 -22.77 8.29 -8.87
C ARG A 134 -21.41 8.19 -9.58
N GLN A 135 -20.60 9.25 -9.56
CA GLN A 135 -19.25 9.23 -10.12
C GLN A 135 -18.40 8.13 -9.50
N TYR A 136 -18.47 7.98 -8.18
CA TYR A 136 -17.78 6.90 -7.48
C TYR A 136 -18.22 5.52 -7.99
N ASN A 137 -19.52 5.28 -8.06
CA ASN A 137 -20.09 3.99 -8.53
C ASN A 137 -19.76 3.72 -10.01
N ASP A 138 -19.79 4.74 -10.88
CA ASP A 138 -19.46 4.61 -12.31
C ASP A 138 -17.98 4.28 -12.56
N PHE A 139 -17.08 4.61 -11.61
CA PHE A 139 -15.64 4.46 -11.79
C PHE A 139 -14.97 3.45 -10.86
N ILE A 140 -15.64 2.93 -9.83
CA ILE A 140 -15.06 1.93 -8.93
C ILE A 140 -14.62 0.68 -9.67
N ASP A 141 -15.41 0.19 -10.62
CA ASP A 141 -15.11 -0.99 -11.45
C ASP A 141 -14.01 -0.72 -12.49
N LYS A 142 -13.65 0.54 -12.70
CA LYS A 142 -12.57 0.95 -13.61
C LYS A 142 -11.23 1.15 -12.91
N LYS A 143 -11.18 0.87 -11.61
CA LYS A 143 -9.91 0.76 -10.91
C LYS A 143 -9.05 -0.31 -11.60
N ASP A 144 -7.75 -0.13 -11.58
CA ASP A 144 -6.77 -0.99 -12.28
C ASP A 144 -6.90 -1.00 -13.83
N SER A 145 -7.49 0.02 -14.44
CA SER A 145 -7.58 0.18 -15.89
C SER A 145 -6.95 1.49 -16.38
N ILE A 146 -6.71 1.57 -17.71
CA ILE A 146 -6.30 2.82 -18.35
C ILE A 146 -7.54 3.64 -18.70
N LEU A 147 -7.54 4.88 -18.24
CA LEU A 147 -8.55 5.87 -18.60
C LEU A 147 -7.96 6.92 -19.53
N SER A 148 -8.76 7.36 -20.51
CA SER A 148 -8.40 8.44 -21.42
C SER A 148 -9.27 9.65 -21.14
N GLY A 149 -8.67 10.82 -21.08
CA GLY A 149 -9.39 12.07 -20.86
C GLY A 149 -8.68 13.26 -21.48
N ILE A 150 -9.25 14.45 -21.29
CA ILE A 150 -8.71 15.71 -21.76
C ILE A 150 -8.22 16.51 -20.54
N VAL A 151 -7.03 17.03 -20.60
CA VAL A 151 -6.49 17.89 -19.54
C VAL A 151 -7.30 19.18 -19.46
N LYS A 152 -7.98 19.39 -18.34
CA LYS A 152 -8.83 20.55 -18.12
C LYS A 152 -8.01 21.76 -17.62
N ARG A 153 -7.15 21.52 -16.62
CA ARG A 153 -6.32 22.55 -15.99
C ARG A 153 -5.15 21.93 -15.23
N LEU A 154 -4.17 22.75 -14.95
CA LEU A 154 -3.01 22.42 -14.11
C LEU A 154 -3.10 23.24 -12.83
N GLU A 155 -3.03 22.60 -11.67
CA GLU A 155 -3.12 23.24 -10.36
C GLU A 155 -1.95 22.80 -9.47
N PHE A 156 -1.05 23.71 -9.12
CA PHE A 156 0.10 23.43 -8.25
C PHE A 156 0.95 22.22 -8.67
N GLY A 157 1.05 21.97 -9.99
CA GLY A 157 1.75 20.82 -10.55
C GLY A 157 0.92 19.56 -10.67
N ASN A 158 -0.29 19.52 -10.13
CA ASN A 158 -1.24 18.43 -10.37
C ASN A 158 -1.98 18.68 -11.69
N VAL A 159 -2.34 17.60 -12.37
CA VAL A 159 -3.08 17.65 -13.63
C VAL A 159 -4.52 17.20 -13.37
N VAL A 160 -5.48 18.06 -13.65
CA VAL A 160 -6.91 17.72 -13.59
C VAL A 160 -7.36 17.31 -14.99
N VAL A 161 -7.88 16.09 -15.10
CA VAL A 161 -8.30 15.45 -16.34
C VAL A 161 -9.81 15.30 -16.33
N ASP A 162 -10.45 15.70 -17.42
CA ASP A 162 -11.87 15.49 -17.66
C ASP A 162 -12.08 14.15 -18.36
N LEU A 163 -12.81 13.26 -17.72
CA LEU A 163 -13.20 11.94 -18.23
C LEU A 163 -14.62 11.94 -18.84
N ASN A 164 -15.15 13.09 -19.24
CA ASN A 164 -16.52 13.38 -19.73
C ASN A 164 -17.61 13.28 -18.64
N LYS A 165 -17.53 12.27 -17.75
CA LYS A 165 -18.53 12.05 -16.69
C LYS A 165 -18.05 12.48 -15.31
N ALA A 166 -16.74 12.60 -15.12
CA ALA A 166 -16.11 12.96 -13.86
C ALA A 166 -14.75 13.61 -14.07
N GLU A 167 -14.31 14.41 -13.10
CA GLU A 167 -12.94 14.90 -13.05
C GLU A 167 -12.06 13.90 -12.32
N ALA A 168 -10.87 13.66 -12.86
CA ALA A 168 -9.81 12.88 -12.25
C ALA A 168 -8.58 13.75 -11.97
N ILE A 169 -7.73 13.32 -11.06
CA ILE A 169 -6.50 14.02 -10.72
C ILE A 169 -5.28 13.12 -10.90
N ILE A 170 -4.25 13.65 -11.55
CA ILE A 170 -2.90 13.10 -11.53
C ILE A 170 -2.09 14.02 -10.62
N LYS A 171 -1.60 13.48 -9.50
CA LYS A 171 -0.73 14.23 -8.60
C LYS A 171 0.61 14.51 -9.26
N LYS A 172 1.30 15.58 -8.84
CA LYS A 172 2.61 15.96 -9.37
C LYS A 172 3.63 14.81 -9.35
N GLU A 173 3.59 14.00 -8.30
CA GLU A 173 4.47 12.83 -8.10
C GLU A 173 4.15 11.68 -9.06
N GLU A 174 2.92 11.64 -9.58
CA GLU A 174 2.39 10.62 -10.47
C GLU A 174 2.46 11.01 -11.96
N VAL A 175 3.03 12.17 -12.26
CA VAL A 175 3.32 12.63 -13.63
C VAL A 175 4.70 12.13 -14.04
N ILE A 176 4.88 11.79 -15.32
CA ILE A 176 6.21 11.45 -15.86
C ILE A 176 7.12 12.67 -15.74
N PRO A 177 8.30 12.57 -15.14
CA PRO A 177 9.25 13.68 -15.05
C PRO A 177 9.57 14.28 -16.42
N ARG A 178 9.53 15.62 -16.52
CA ARG A 178 9.78 16.39 -17.76
C ARG A 178 8.71 16.25 -18.85
N GLU A 179 7.60 15.62 -18.59
CA GLU A 179 6.46 15.58 -19.50
C GLU A 179 5.83 16.98 -19.59
N ASN A 180 5.66 17.49 -20.81
CA ASN A 180 5.08 18.82 -21.03
C ASN A 180 3.60 18.69 -21.32
N ILE A 181 2.78 18.65 -20.27
CA ILE A 181 1.33 18.53 -20.36
C ILE A 181 0.72 19.93 -20.39
N LYS A 182 -0.22 20.17 -21.32
CA LYS A 182 -0.95 21.42 -21.47
C LYS A 182 -2.45 21.18 -21.33
N ALA A 183 -3.17 22.24 -20.96
CA ALA A 183 -4.63 22.21 -21.00
C ALA A 183 -5.12 22.00 -22.42
N GLY A 184 -6.08 21.07 -22.61
CA GLY A 184 -6.58 20.63 -23.90
C GLY A 184 -5.93 19.37 -24.47
N ASP A 185 -4.80 18.93 -23.93
CA ASP A 185 -4.13 17.70 -24.38
C ASP A 185 -4.97 16.47 -24.02
N ARG A 186 -4.99 15.49 -24.94
CA ARG A 186 -5.57 14.18 -24.67
C ARG A 186 -4.52 13.31 -24.00
N ILE A 187 -4.85 12.76 -22.85
CA ILE A 187 -3.93 11.98 -22.02
C ILE A 187 -4.53 10.63 -21.65
N LYS A 188 -3.70 9.59 -21.63
CA LYS A 188 -4.01 8.27 -21.06
C LYS A 188 -3.31 8.16 -19.71
N ALA A 189 -3.98 7.59 -18.72
CA ALA A 189 -3.38 7.34 -17.42
C ALA A 189 -4.01 6.12 -16.76
N TYR A 190 -3.25 5.48 -15.86
CA TYR A 190 -3.68 4.35 -15.08
C TYR A 190 -4.48 4.81 -13.85
N CYS A 191 -5.67 4.25 -13.66
CA CYS A 191 -6.49 4.52 -12.49
C CYS A 191 -6.03 3.62 -11.33
N TYR A 192 -5.25 4.17 -10.41
CA TYR A 192 -4.74 3.40 -9.29
C TYR A 192 -5.69 3.38 -8.10
N ASP A 193 -6.54 4.41 -7.96
CA ASP A 193 -7.49 4.45 -6.86
C ASP A 193 -8.73 5.28 -7.17
N VAL A 194 -9.85 4.90 -6.55
CA VAL A 194 -11.12 5.64 -6.57
C VAL A 194 -11.62 5.73 -5.13
N ARG A 195 -11.72 6.95 -4.58
CA ARG A 195 -12.07 7.20 -3.18
C ARG A 195 -13.26 8.14 -3.06
N ARG A 196 -14.03 7.96 -2.00
CA ARG A 196 -15.07 8.92 -1.61
C ARG A 196 -14.39 10.11 -0.92
N GLU A 197 -14.21 11.19 -1.67
CA GLU A 197 -13.64 12.43 -1.15
C GLU A 197 -14.76 13.45 -0.89
N LEU A 198 -14.66 14.22 0.18
CA LEU A 198 -15.63 15.27 0.48
C LEU A 198 -15.48 16.48 -0.44
N ARG A 199 -14.26 16.73 -0.92
CA ARG A 199 -13.94 17.86 -1.82
C ARG A 199 -12.91 17.43 -2.85
N GLY A 200 -13.01 17.96 -4.08
CA GLY A 200 -12.07 17.66 -5.17
C GLY A 200 -12.39 16.38 -5.95
N PRO A 201 -11.56 15.98 -6.89
CA PRO A 201 -11.72 14.76 -7.68
C PRO A 201 -11.64 13.49 -6.83
N GLN A 202 -12.41 12.47 -7.19
CA GLN A 202 -12.47 11.17 -6.50
C GLN A 202 -11.66 10.09 -7.19
N ILE A 203 -11.27 10.33 -8.44
CA ILE A 203 -10.56 9.39 -9.31
C ILE A 203 -9.10 9.81 -9.36
N PHE A 204 -8.22 8.90 -8.94
CA PHE A 204 -6.78 9.14 -8.88
C PHE A 204 -6.09 8.38 -9.99
N LEU A 205 -5.38 9.13 -10.81
CA LEU A 205 -4.68 8.62 -11.98
C LEU A 205 -3.16 8.74 -11.82
N SER A 206 -2.43 7.82 -12.43
CA SER A 206 -0.97 7.84 -12.47
C SER A 206 -0.45 7.55 -13.88
N ARG A 207 0.63 8.24 -14.25
CA ARG A 207 1.46 7.95 -15.42
C ARG A 207 2.84 7.42 -15.02
N ALA A 208 3.20 7.57 -13.74
CA ALA A 208 4.46 7.10 -13.18
C ALA A 208 4.41 5.64 -12.69
N HIS A 209 3.23 5.12 -12.35
CA HIS A 209 3.06 3.79 -11.76
C HIS A 209 3.51 2.66 -12.73
N PRO A 210 4.20 1.60 -12.25
CA PRO A 210 4.62 0.47 -13.10
C PRO A 210 3.48 -0.21 -13.85
N LYS A 211 2.33 -0.39 -13.21
CA LYS A 211 1.13 -0.98 -13.83
C LYS A 211 0.60 -0.19 -15.03
N PHE A 212 0.93 1.10 -15.16
CA PHE A 212 0.58 1.86 -16.36
C PHE A 212 1.23 1.26 -17.60
N MET A 213 2.53 0.95 -17.51
CA MET A 213 3.26 0.28 -18.58
C MET A 213 2.70 -1.13 -18.88
N GLU A 214 2.43 -1.92 -17.83
CA GLU A 214 1.84 -3.27 -18.01
C GLU A 214 0.52 -3.22 -18.75
N LYS A 215 -0.37 -2.28 -18.40
CA LYS A 215 -1.67 -2.11 -19.06
C LYS A 215 -1.55 -1.58 -20.49
N LEU A 216 -0.51 -0.78 -20.80
CA LEU A 216 -0.20 -0.40 -22.17
C LEU A 216 0.22 -1.61 -23.00
N PHE A 217 1.10 -2.48 -22.46
CA PHE A 217 1.45 -3.74 -23.13
C PHE A 217 0.22 -4.64 -23.34
N PHE A 218 -0.67 -4.71 -22.37
CA PHE A 218 -1.93 -5.45 -22.48
C PHE A 218 -2.82 -4.91 -23.64
N GLN A 219 -2.76 -3.61 -23.92
CA GLN A 219 -3.51 -3.02 -25.05
C GLN A 219 -2.82 -3.23 -26.41
N GLU A 220 -1.47 -3.21 -26.45
CA GLU A 220 -0.70 -3.23 -27.70
C GLU A 220 -0.29 -4.66 -28.12
N VAL A 221 -0.29 -5.65 -27.21
CA VAL A 221 0.15 -7.02 -27.44
C VAL A 221 -1.04 -7.98 -27.30
N PRO A 222 -1.62 -8.47 -28.42
CA PRO A 222 -2.76 -9.37 -28.38
C PRO A 222 -2.48 -10.66 -27.60
N GLU A 223 -1.26 -11.19 -27.68
CA GLU A 223 -0.87 -12.43 -27.00
C GLU A 223 -0.91 -12.27 -25.46
N ILE A 224 -0.72 -11.08 -24.92
CA ILE A 224 -0.93 -10.77 -23.50
C ILE A 224 -2.42 -10.68 -23.19
N TYR A 225 -3.20 -10.04 -24.06
CA TYR A 225 -4.66 -9.93 -23.91
C TYR A 225 -5.33 -11.31 -23.91
N ASP A 226 -4.91 -12.20 -24.81
CA ASP A 226 -5.41 -13.58 -24.93
C ASP A 226 -4.89 -14.50 -23.82
N GLY A 227 -3.97 -13.98 -22.97
CA GLY A 227 -3.40 -14.71 -21.84
C GLY A 227 -2.41 -15.82 -22.24
N LEU A 228 -1.85 -15.77 -23.45
CA LEU A 228 -0.77 -16.66 -23.92
C LEU A 228 0.60 -16.24 -23.33
N ILE A 229 0.75 -14.95 -23.09
CA ILE A 229 1.92 -14.35 -22.43
C ILE A 229 1.46 -13.68 -21.13
N GLU A 230 2.19 -13.90 -20.07
CA GLU A 230 1.94 -13.30 -18.76
C GLU A 230 3.07 -12.34 -18.38
N ILE A 231 2.70 -11.17 -17.87
CA ILE A 231 3.64 -10.24 -17.27
C ILE A 231 3.80 -10.64 -15.80
N LYS A 232 4.99 -11.09 -15.42
CA LYS A 232 5.30 -11.55 -14.05
C LYS A 232 5.71 -10.42 -13.13
N ALA A 233 6.50 -9.49 -13.63
CA ALA A 233 7.02 -8.38 -12.85
C ALA A 233 7.31 -7.16 -13.74
N SER A 234 7.30 -5.99 -13.14
CA SER A 234 7.71 -4.76 -13.80
C SER A 234 8.42 -3.82 -12.83
N ALA A 235 9.47 -3.17 -13.29
CA ALA A 235 10.20 -2.14 -12.56
C ALA A 235 10.38 -0.93 -13.45
N ARG A 236 10.14 0.26 -12.90
CA ARG A 236 10.11 1.48 -13.70
C ARG A 236 10.83 2.64 -13.00
N ASP A 237 11.56 3.39 -13.77
CA ASP A 237 12.11 4.70 -13.44
C ASP A 237 11.48 5.70 -14.42
N PRO A 238 10.36 6.35 -14.03
CA PRO A 238 9.50 7.07 -14.96
C PRO A 238 10.24 8.12 -15.76
N GLY A 239 10.02 8.13 -17.08
CA GLY A 239 10.65 9.04 -18.02
C GLY A 239 12.12 8.75 -18.35
N SER A 240 12.67 7.63 -17.86
CA SER A 240 14.06 7.24 -18.12
C SER A 240 14.17 5.82 -18.67
N ARG A 241 13.93 4.82 -17.84
CA ARG A 241 14.05 3.41 -18.23
C ARG A 241 13.10 2.53 -17.42
N ALA A 242 12.63 1.44 -18.03
CA ALA A 242 11.83 0.43 -17.39
C ALA A 242 12.31 -0.98 -17.78
N LYS A 243 11.98 -1.95 -16.94
CA LYS A 243 12.13 -3.38 -17.22
C LYS A 243 10.79 -4.07 -17.00
N ILE A 244 10.48 -5.00 -17.88
CA ILE A 244 9.27 -5.82 -17.79
C ILE A 244 9.65 -7.30 -18.00
N CYS A 245 9.23 -8.16 -17.09
CA CYS A 245 9.40 -9.59 -17.19
C CYS A 245 8.17 -10.24 -17.78
N VAL A 246 8.38 -11.03 -18.83
CA VAL A 246 7.32 -11.75 -19.56
C VAL A 246 7.60 -13.24 -19.59
N CYS A 247 6.55 -14.04 -19.48
CA CYS A 247 6.59 -15.49 -19.52
C CYS A 247 5.55 -15.99 -20.52
N GLY A 248 5.95 -16.85 -21.45
CA GLY A 248 5.02 -17.56 -22.33
C GLY A 248 4.48 -18.82 -21.62
N LYS A 249 3.20 -19.09 -21.77
CA LYS A 249 2.61 -20.36 -21.27
C LYS A 249 3.05 -21.56 -22.09
N ASP A 250 3.26 -21.35 -23.38
CA ASP A 250 3.77 -22.37 -24.29
C ASP A 250 5.27 -22.16 -24.58
N THR A 251 6.03 -23.23 -24.54
CA THR A 251 7.48 -23.24 -24.83
C THR A 251 7.82 -22.90 -26.29
N THR A 252 6.83 -22.99 -27.20
CA THR A 252 7.00 -22.68 -28.62
C THR A 252 6.86 -21.19 -28.94
N LEU A 253 6.31 -20.40 -28.01
CA LEU A 253 6.10 -18.96 -28.18
C LEU A 253 7.28 -18.18 -27.61
N ASP A 254 7.88 -17.31 -28.45
CA ASP A 254 8.86 -16.34 -27.95
C ASP A 254 8.13 -15.13 -27.34
N PRO A 255 8.10 -15.02 -25.98
CA PRO A 255 7.35 -13.96 -25.34
C PRO A 255 8.00 -12.58 -25.53
N VAL A 256 9.32 -12.53 -25.66
CA VAL A 256 10.07 -11.29 -25.89
C VAL A 256 9.80 -10.78 -27.30
N GLY A 257 9.94 -11.64 -28.29
CA GLY A 257 9.68 -11.30 -29.70
C GLY A 257 8.25 -10.81 -29.95
N ALA A 258 7.25 -11.44 -29.31
CA ALA A 258 5.85 -11.06 -29.40
C ALA A 258 5.60 -9.65 -28.83
N CYS A 259 6.21 -9.33 -27.69
CA CYS A 259 6.10 -8.02 -27.05
C CYS A 259 6.85 -6.92 -27.85
N VAL A 260 7.98 -7.24 -28.46
CA VAL A 260 8.72 -6.32 -29.33
C VAL A 260 7.91 -6.01 -30.59
N GLY A 261 7.34 -7.04 -31.20
CA GLY A 261 6.58 -6.94 -32.43
C GLY A 261 7.46 -6.74 -33.68
N MET A 262 6.84 -6.75 -34.86
CA MET A 262 7.58 -6.57 -36.11
C MET A 262 8.36 -5.26 -36.13
N ARG A 263 9.69 -5.35 -36.27
CA ARG A 263 10.62 -4.21 -36.26
C ARG A 263 10.47 -3.30 -35.03
N GLY A 264 10.02 -3.84 -33.90
CA GLY A 264 9.83 -3.07 -32.67
C GLY A 264 8.58 -2.20 -32.62
N SER A 265 7.60 -2.41 -33.53
CA SER A 265 6.43 -1.54 -33.66
C SER A 265 5.58 -1.48 -32.39
N ARG A 266 5.38 -2.62 -31.68
CA ARG A 266 4.56 -2.69 -30.47
C ARG A 266 5.24 -2.01 -29.29
N VAL A 267 6.50 -2.36 -29.02
CA VAL A 267 7.25 -1.71 -27.93
C VAL A 267 7.40 -0.21 -28.19
N GLN A 268 7.59 0.21 -29.48
CA GLN A 268 7.72 1.62 -29.81
C GLN A 268 6.41 2.40 -29.55
N ALA A 269 5.25 1.79 -29.74
CA ALA A 269 3.96 2.42 -29.40
C ALA A 269 3.89 2.70 -27.89
N VAL A 270 4.30 1.74 -27.05
CA VAL A 270 4.35 1.92 -25.58
C VAL A 270 5.39 2.98 -25.21
N VAL A 271 6.60 2.93 -25.80
CA VAL A 271 7.68 3.92 -25.58
C VAL A 271 7.20 5.33 -25.90
N ASN A 272 6.47 5.52 -27.00
CA ASN A 272 5.94 6.83 -27.38
C ASN A 272 4.92 7.35 -26.38
N GLU A 273 4.02 6.50 -25.87
CA GLU A 273 3.05 6.89 -24.84
C GLU A 273 3.77 7.25 -23.51
N LEU A 274 4.88 6.59 -23.19
CA LEU A 274 5.71 6.84 -22.01
C LEU A 274 6.78 7.93 -22.23
N GLN A 275 6.62 8.79 -23.24
CA GLN A 275 7.48 9.94 -23.53
C GLN A 275 8.95 9.58 -23.80
N GLY A 276 9.17 8.47 -24.49
CA GLY A 276 10.52 8.02 -24.88
C GLY A 276 11.28 7.22 -23.81
N GLU A 277 10.59 6.72 -22.80
CA GLU A 277 11.15 5.82 -21.78
C GLU A 277 11.67 4.53 -22.43
N LYS A 278 12.93 4.18 -22.17
CA LYS A 278 13.53 2.95 -22.72
C LYS A 278 13.01 1.73 -21.96
N ILE A 279 12.50 0.74 -22.70
CA ILE A 279 11.92 -0.46 -22.11
C ILE A 279 12.78 -1.67 -22.44
N ASP A 280 13.27 -2.36 -21.42
CA ASP A 280 13.94 -3.65 -21.53
C ASP A 280 12.92 -4.76 -21.26
N ILE A 281 12.70 -5.63 -22.23
CA ILE A 281 11.82 -6.79 -22.10
C ILE A 281 12.70 -7.99 -21.74
N VAL A 282 12.39 -8.61 -20.58
CA VAL A 282 13.19 -9.69 -19.97
C VAL A 282 12.37 -10.98 -19.98
N ASN A 283 12.99 -12.07 -20.38
CA ASN A 283 12.38 -13.39 -20.27
C ASN A 283 12.40 -13.84 -18.81
N TRP A 284 11.23 -14.23 -18.28
CA TRP A 284 11.10 -14.73 -16.93
C TRP A 284 11.75 -16.12 -16.76
N SER A 285 12.33 -16.34 -15.61
CA SER A 285 12.77 -17.66 -15.16
C SER A 285 12.45 -17.83 -13.68
N GLU A 286 12.14 -19.04 -13.26
CA GLU A 286 11.96 -19.39 -11.83
C GLU A 286 13.29 -19.40 -11.08
N ASP A 287 14.39 -19.69 -11.79
CA ASP A 287 15.74 -19.62 -11.24
C ASP A 287 16.23 -18.16 -11.16
N PRO A 288 16.49 -17.65 -9.94
CA PRO A 288 16.97 -16.29 -9.76
C PRO A 288 18.30 -16.01 -10.47
N ALA A 289 19.19 -17.02 -10.59
CA ALA A 289 20.46 -16.88 -11.27
C ALA A 289 20.27 -16.63 -12.78
N VAL A 290 19.36 -17.34 -13.42
CA VAL A 290 19.04 -17.15 -14.84
C VAL A 290 18.29 -15.83 -15.04
N LEU A 291 17.38 -15.48 -14.11
CA LEU A 291 16.61 -14.26 -14.21
C LEU A 291 17.47 -13.01 -14.10
N VAL A 292 18.47 -12.97 -13.20
CA VAL A 292 19.39 -11.82 -13.07
C VAL A 292 20.24 -11.66 -14.32
N VAL A 293 20.69 -12.75 -14.93
CA VAL A 293 21.44 -12.73 -16.20
C VAL A 293 20.58 -12.10 -17.31
N ASN A 294 19.32 -12.55 -17.42
CA ASN A 294 18.37 -11.98 -18.39
C ASN A 294 18.09 -10.49 -18.11
N ALA A 295 17.94 -10.12 -16.83
CA ALA A 295 17.68 -8.74 -16.44
C ALA A 295 18.87 -7.80 -16.67
N LEU A 296 20.10 -8.30 -16.58
CA LEU A 296 21.36 -7.59 -16.86
C LEU A 296 21.87 -7.80 -18.28
N SER A 297 21.03 -8.15 -19.23
CA SER A 297 21.34 -8.57 -20.61
C SER A 297 22.34 -7.67 -21.39
N ALA A 298 22.60 -6.45 -20.90
CA ALA A 298 23.61 -5.56 -21.47
C ALA A 298 25.06 -5.97 -21.11
N ALA A 299 25.24 -6.90 -20.16
CA ALA A 299 26.54 -7.33 -19.64
C ALA A 299 26.68 -8.87 -19.72
N VAL A 300 27.89 -9.33 -19.96
CA VAL A 300 28.20 -10.78 -19.93
C VAL A 300 28.53 -11.14 -18.48
N VAL A 301 27.66 -11.96 -17.86
CA VAL A 301 27.82 -12.46 -16.50
C VAL A 301 28.65 -13.76 -16.53
N GLN A 302 29.62 -13.88 -15.64
CA GLN A 302 30.46 -15.08 -15.53
C GLN A 302 29.91 -16.05 -14.52
N ARG A 303 29.59 -15.57 -13.33
CA ARG A 303 29.08 -16.38 -12.22
C ARG A 303 28.03 -15.60 -11.43
N VAL A 304 27.06 -16.32 -10.88
CA VAL A 304 26.08 -15.78 -9.96
C VAL A 304 26.06 -16.66 -8.72
N ALA A 305 26.25 -16.06 -7.57
CA ALA A 305 26.01 -16.72 -6.29
C ALA A 305 24.64 -16.26 -5.74
N VAL A 306 23.82 -17.23 -5.34
CA VAL A 306 22.44 -16.99 -4.87
C VAL A 306 22.36 -17.31 -3.39
N ASP A 307 22.05 -16.32 -2.59
CA ASP A 307 21.66 -16.50 -1.20
C ASP A 307 20.15 -16.33 -1.06
N SER A 308 19.46 -17.47 -1.01
CA SER A 308 17.99 -17.47 -0.91
C SER A 308 17.47 -17.06 0.46
N ASN A 309 18.26 -17.22 1.54
CA ASN A 309 17.86 -16.87 2.89
C ASN A 309 17.76 -15.36 3.08
N TYR A 310 18.73 -14.63 2.53
CA TYR A 310 18.80 -13.17 2.62
C TYR A 310 18.31 -12.47 1.37
N LYS A 311 17.77 -13.22 0.37
CA LYS A 311 17.38 -12.67 -0.94
C LYS A 311 18.50 -11.84 -1.58
N LYS A 312 19.70 -12.36 -1.58
CA LYS A 312 20.90 -11.67 -2.08
C LYS A 312 21.46 -12.39 -3.30
N LEU A 313 21.93 -11.64 -4.28
CA LEU A 313 22.54 -12.14 -5.49
C LEU A 313 23.88 -11.43 -5.69
N ASP A 314 24.97 -12.18 -5.66
CA ASP A 314 26.28 -11.69 -5.99
C ASP A 314 26.60 -12.07 -7.44
N VAL A 315 26.72 -11.05 -8.27
CA VAL A 315 26.92 -11.19 -9.72
C VAL A 315 28.35 -10.83 -10.07
N ILE A 316 29.11 -11.81 -10.54
CA ILE A 316 30.52 -11.66 -10.86
C ILE A 316 30.69 -11.44 -12.36
N LEU A 317 31.41 -10.39 -12.71
CA LEU A 317 31.59 -9.89 -14.06
C LEU A 317 33.05 -9.53 -14.31
N ASN A 318 33.44 -9.46 -15.61
CA ASN A 318 34.67 -8.80 -16.02
C ASN A 318 34.57 -7.28 -15.88
N GLU A 319 35.68 -6.61 -15.59
CA GLU A 319 35.77 -5.14 -15.47
C GLU A 319 35.12 -4.40 -16.67
N GLU A 320 35.29 -4.90 -17.89
CA GLU A 320 34.73 -4.30 -19.11
C GLU A 320 33.18 -4.26 -19.10
N ASN A 321 32.56 -5.17 -18.41
CA ASN A 321 31.10 -5.29 -18.34
C ASN A 321 30.50 -4.61 -17.09
N LEU A 322 31.30 -4.29 -16.08
CA LEU A 322 30.88 -3.67 -14.83
C LEU A 322 30.06 -2.40 -15.06
N SER A 323 30.56 -1.47 -15.88
CA SER A 323 29.85 -0.22 -16.18
C SER A 323 28.53 -0.43 -16.92
N LYS A 324 28.43 -1.48 -17.75
CA LYS A 324 27.19 -1.83 -18.48
C LYS A 324 26.14 -2.44 -17.53
N ALA A 325 26.59 -3.32 -16.64
CA ALA A 325 25.74 -3.98 -15.64
C ALA A 325 25.17 -2.97 -14.65
N ILE A 326 26.01 -2.12 -14.08
CA ILE A 326 25.60 -1.08 -13.14
C ILE A 326 24.71 -0.03 -13.83
N GLY A 327 25.10 0.41 -15.02
CA GLY A 327 24.43 1.47 -15.75
C GLY A 327 24.64 2.86 -15.13
N ARG A 328 24.07 3.90 -15.75
CA ARG A 328 24.19 5.28 -15.26
C ARG A 328 23.60 5.41 -13.86
N ARG A 329 24.38 5.83 -12.88
CA ARG A 329 23.98 6.02 -11.47
C ARG A 329 23.33 4.78 -10.87
N GLY A 330 23.76 3.59 -11.24
CA GLY A 330 23.21 2.34 -10.75
C GLY A 330 21.79 2.02 -11.23
N GLN A 331 21.30 2.67 -12.28
CA GLN A 331 19.93 2.54 -12.75
C GLN A 331 19.60 1.11 -13.19
N ASN A 332 20.53 0.44 -13.91
CA ASN A 332 20.27 -0.88 -14.45
C ASN A 332 20.14 -1.94 -13.33
N VAL A 333 21.08 -1.92 -12.38
CA VAL A 333 21.04 -2.81 -11.18
C VAL A 333 19.82 -2.52 -10.31
N ARG A 334 19.56 -1.24 -10.03
CA ARG A 334 18.39 -0.86 -9.21
C ARG A 334 17.08 -1.31 -9.82
N LEU A 335 16.92 -1.24 -11.14
CA LEU A 335 15.74 -1.74 -11.83
C LEU A 335 15.67 -3.26 -11.81
N ALA A 336 16.80 -3.96 -11.97
CA ALA A 336 16.86 -5.42 -11.87
C ALA A 336 16.53 -5.89 -10.44
N SER A 337 17.09 -5.25 -9.43
CA SER A 337 16.79 -5.53 -8.01
C SER A 337 15.30 -5.35 -7.69
N LYS A 338 14.67 -4.25 -8.12
CA LYS A 338 13.24 -4.01 -7.96
C LYS A 338 12.36 -5.01 -8.73
N LEU A 339 12.85 -5.49 -9.89
CA LEU A 339 12.13 -6.43 -10.74
C LEU A 339 12.03 -7.81 -10.11
N MET A 340 13.10 -8.21 -9.39
CA MET A 340 13.25 -9.55 -8.82
C MET A 340 12.94 -9.62 -7.33
N ASP A 341 12.86 -8.47 -6.64
CA ASP A 341 12.78 -8.37 -5.18
C ASP A 341 13.99 -9.04 -4.47
N TYR A 342 15.18 -8.88 -5.07
CA TYR A 342 16.46 -9.34 -4.56
C TYR A 342 17.44 -8.18 -4.46
N GLU A 343 18.33 -8.20 -3.47
CA GLU A 343 19.48 -7.32 -3.41
C GLU A 343 20.56 -7.85 -4.37
N ILE A 344 20.98 -7.04 -5.34
CA ILE A 344 21.94 -7.45 -6.34
C ILE A 344 23.24 -6.69 -6.09
N ASN A 345 24.29 -7.42 -5.73
CA ASN A 345 25.66 -6.91 -5.67
C ASN A 345 26.38 -7.27 -6.96
N ILE A 346 27.10 -6.32 -7.49
CA ILE A 346 27.92 -6.54 -8.67
C ILE A 346 29.36 -6.34 -8.28
N MET A 347 30.20 -7.33 -8.57
CA MET A 347 31.61 -7.32 -8.25
C MET A 347 32.46 -7.91 -9.38
N THR A 348 33.72 -7.58 -9.40
CA THR A 348 34.71 -8.17 -10.29
C THR A 348 35.23 -9.48 -9.74
N GLU A 349 35.88 -10.31 -10.58
CA GLU A 349 36.56 -11.54 -10.13
C GLU A 349 37.62 -11.26 -9.05
N GLN A 350 38.29 -10.14 -9.14
CA GLN A 350 39.29 -9.74 -8.15
C GLN A 350 38.63 -9.41 -6.80
N GLU A 351 37.58 -8.60 -6.82
CA GLU A 351 36.81 -8.24 -5.61
C GLU A 351 36.19 -9.48 -4.96
N ASP A 352 35.62 -10.41 -5.75
CA ASP A 352 35.08 -11.68 -5.25
C ASP A 352 36.17 -12.55 -4.62
N SER A 353 37.35 -12.64 -5.26
CA SER A 353 38.49 -13.37 -4.70
C SER A 353 39.01 -12.74 -3.41
N ASP A 354 39.16 -11.42 -3.38
CA ASP A 354 39.62 -10.68 -2.21
C ASP A 354 38.61 -10.81 -1.05
N GLN A 355 37.31 -10.70 -1.33
CA GLN A 355 36.27 -10.90 -0.35
C GLN A 355 36.24 -12.35 0.18
N SER A 356 36.33 -13.32 -0.72
CA SER A 356 36.41 -14.75 -0.34
C SER A 356 37.63 -15.03 0.54
N GLN A 357 38.77 -14.41 0.23
CA GLN A 357 39.98 -14.55 1.05
C GLN A 357 39.80 -13.91 2.43
N LEU A 358 39.17 -12.73 2.51
CA LEU A 358 38.87 -12.07 3.78
C LEU A 358 37.92 -12.91 4.63
N GLU A 359 36.82 -13.40 4.05
CA GLU A 359 35.88 -14.27 4.75
C GLU A 359 36.52 -15.57 5.22
N PHE A 360 37.35 -16.19 4.36
CA PHE A 360 38.12 -17.39 4.71
C PHE A 360 39.05 -17.11 5.90
N LYS A 361 39.75 -15.98 5.86
CA LYS A 361 40.64 -15.56 6.95
C LYS A 361 39.89 -15.26 8.23
N GLU A 362 38.78 -14.52 8.16
CA GLU A 362 37.95 -14.24 9.36
C GLU A 362 37.38 -15.50 9.98
N LYS A 363 36.89 -16.46 9.18
CA LYS A 363 36.40 -17.75 9.64
C LYS A 363 37.53 -18.56 10.27
N THR A 364 38.70 -18.58 9.64
CA THR A 364 39.89 -19.24 10.17
C THR A 364 40.33 -18.63 11.50
N ASP A 365 40.49 -17.30 11.55
CA ASP A 365 40.90 -16.58 12.76
C ASP A 365 39.91 -16.80 13.90
N ASN A 366 38.62 -16.90 13.60
CA ASN A 366 37.57 -17.19 14.60
C ASN A 366 37.72 -18.60 15.18
N LEU A 367 37.92 -19.63 14.34
CA LEU A 367 38.13 -21.00 14.80
C LEU A 367 39.45 -21.13 15.57
N VAL A 368 40.54 -20.56 15.08
CA VAL A 368 41.87 -20.56 15.69
C VAL A 368 41.83 -19.92 17.08
N LYS A 369 41.21 -18.74 17.20
CA LYS A 369 41.16 -17.99 18.46
C LYS A 369 40.27 -18.66 19.50
N ASN A 370 39.11 -19.16 19.10
CA ASN A 370 38.11 -19.66 20.06
C ASN A 370 38.35 -21.12 20.46
N LEU A 371 38.94 -21.93 19.58
CA LEU A 371 39.26 -23.32 19.86
C LEU A 371 40.75 -23.55 20.16
N GLU A 372 41.58 -22.47 20.24
CA GLU A 372 43.02 -22.52 20.48
C GLU A 372 43.74 -23.50 19.55
N LEU A 373 43.47 -23.38 18.23
CA LEU A 373 44.01 -24.25 17.21
C LEU A 373 45.23 -23.65 16.51
N ASP A 374 46.04 -24.52 15.87
CA ASP A 374 47.05 -24.03 14.93
C ASP A 374 46.39 -23.45 13.66
N GLU A 375 46.98 -22.41 13.11
CA GLU A 375 46.49 -21.71 11.92
C GLU A 375 46.26 -22.68 10.72
N THR A 376 47.15 -23.66 10.55
CA THR A 376 47.05 -24.69 9.53
C THR A 376 45.82 -25.58 9.69
N LEU A 377 45.49 -25.96 10.92
CA LEU A 377 44.34 -26.77 11.26
C LEU A 377 43.05 -25.98 11.07
N GLY A 378 43.02 -24.73 11.46
CA GLY A 378 41.89 -23.82 11.22
C GLY A 378 41.61 -23.62 9.72
N GLN A 379 42.65 -23.39 8.91
CA GLN A 379 42.53 -23.28 7.45
C GLN A 379 41.99 -24.57 6.81
N LEU A 380 42.43 -25.72 7.31
CA LEU A 380 41.99 -27.04 6.80
C LEU A 380 40.50 -27.26 7.10
N LEU A 381 40.05 -26.95 8.31
CA LEU A 381 38.64 -27.08 8.70
C LEU A 381 37.73 -26.19 7.86
N VAL A 382 38.12 -24.93 7.65
CA VAL A 382 37.35 -24.01 6.80
C VAL A 382 37.34 -24.46 5.34
N ALA A 383 38.45 -24.98 4.82
CA ALA A 383 38.53 -25.50 3.45
C ALA A 383 37.59 -26.70 3.22
N GLU A 384 37.38 -27.57 4.23
CA GLU A 384 36.48 -28.73 4.18
C GLU A 384 35.02 -28.37 4.56
N GLY A 385 34.73 -27.08 4.75
CA GLY A 385 33.35 -26.58 4.90
C GLY A 385 32.89 -26.34 6.35
N PHE A 386 33.76 -26.53 7.34
CA PHE A 386 33.44 -26.21 8.74
C PHE A 386 33.68 -24.72 9.01
N SER A 387 32.62 -23.93 8.91
CA SER A 387 32.70 -22.47 9.02
C SER A 387 32.40 -21.95 10.42
N THR A 388 31.69 -22.70 11.24
CA THR A 388 31.25 -22.33 12.58
C THR A 388 31.60 -23.37 13.63
N ILE A 389 31.68 -22.95 14.89
CA ILE A 389 32.01 -23.85 16.02
C ILE A 389 30.88 -24.83 16.27
N GLU A 390 29.62 -24.38 16.04
CA GLU A 390 28.44 -25.24 16.17
C GLU A 390 28.45 -26.38 15.13
N GLU A 391 28.95 -26.13 13.92
CA GLU A 391 29.08 -27.18 12.88
C GLU A 391 30.07 -28.26 13.29
N ILE A 392 31.13 -27.88 14.00
CA ILE A 392 32.14 -28.83 14.53
C ILE A 392 31.55 -29.66 15.67
N ASP A 393 30.84 -29.03 16.61
CA ASP A 393 30.22 -29.70 17.77
C ASP A 393 29.13 -30.67 17.34
N ASN A 394 28.32 -30.32 16.32
CA ASN A 394 27.27 -31.17 15.78
C ASN A 394 27.77 -32.28 14.83
N SER A 395 29.04 -32.25 14.47
CA SER A 395 29.62 -33.23 13.54
C SER A 395 29.98 -34.55 14.23
N SER A 396 29.93 -35.64 13.46
CA SER A 396 30.45 -36.93 13.94
C SER A 396 31.97 -36.98 13.83
N VAL A 397 32.60 -37.72 14.78
CA VAL A 397 34.05 -37.96 14.75
C VAL A 397 34.51 -38.50 13.39
N GLU A 398 33.69 -39.36 12.75
CA GLU A 398 33.97 -39.95 11.43
C GLU A 398 34.06 -38.90 10.33
N ASN A 399 33.21 -37.88 10.35
CA ASN A 399 33.21 -36.82 9.35
C ASN A 399 34.46 -35.93 9.46
N ILE A 400 34.91 -35.65 10.67
CA ILE A 400 36.13 -34.85 10.91
C ILE A 400 37.39 -35.66 10.59
N CYS A 401 37.39 -36.98 10.85
CA CYS A 401 38.49 -37.88 10.50
C CYS A 401 38.67 -38.10 8.99
N ASN A 402 37.66 -37.81 8.17
CA ASN A 402 37.78 -37.86 6.72
C ASN A 402 38.69 -36.77 6.14
N ILE A 403 39.00 -35.74 6.94
CA ILE A 403 39.87 -34.66 6.55
C ILE A 403 41.34 -35.13 6.60
N GLU A 404 42.06 -35.00 5.50
CA GLU A 404 43.48 -35.36 5.44
C GLU A 404 44.29 -34.60 6.50
N GLY A 405 44.92 -35.33 7.41
CA GLY A 405 45.79 -34.79 8.47
C GLY A 405 45.13 -34.66 9.85
N ILE A 406 43.91 -35.11 10.05
CA ILE A 406 43.22 -35.18 11.35
C ILE A 406 43.10 -36.62 11.84
N ASP A 407 43.75 -36.93 12.98
CA ASP A 407 43.62 -38.20 13.63
C ASP A 407 42.34 -38.28 14.49
N GLU A 408 41.86 -39.51 14.78
CA GLU A 408 40.69 -39.76 15.64
C GLU A 408 40.80 -39.08 17.01
N LYS A 409 42.01 -38.94 17.56
CA LYS A 409 42.26 -38.24 18.85
C LYS A 409 42.02 -36.77 18.71
N THR A 410 42.55 -36.15 17.65
CA THR A 410 42.42 -34.72 17.36
C THR A 410 40.95 -34.40 17.04
N ALA A 411 40.24 -35.26 16.33
CA ALA A 411 38.82 -35.05 16.04
C ALA A 411 37.95 -35.06 17.31
N LYS A 412 38.21 -35.98 18.24
CA LYS A 412 37.53 -36.01 19.56
C LYS A 412 37.83 -34.77 20.41
N GLU A 413 39.09 -34.34 20.40
CA GLU A 413 39.53 -33.15 21.16
C GLU A 413 38.91 -31.89 20.58
N LEU A 414 38.76 -31.80 19.26
CA LEU A 414 38.07 -30.66 18.59
C LEU A 414 36.59 -30.57 18.98
N ILE A 415 35.88 -31.70 18.97
CA ILE A 415 34.46 -31.74 19.39
C ILE A 415 34.33 -31.41 20.89
N GLU A 416 35.24 -31.91 21.74
CA GLU A 416 35.21 -31.62 23.16
C GLU A 416 35.47 -30.13 23.44
N ARG A 417 36.47 -29.53 22.78
CA ARG A 417 36.78 -28.08 22.88
C ARG A 417 35.65 -27.21 22.33
N SER A 418 35.02 -27.57 21.20
CA SER A 418 33.89 -26.85 20.67
C SER A 418 32.69 -26.88 21.63
N GLY A 419 32.36 -28.03 22.20
CA GLY A 419 31.30 -28.15 23.21
C GLY A 419 31.61 -27.40 24.53
N GLU A 420 32.88 -27.35 24.95
CA GLU A 420 33.29 -26.54 26.13
C GLU A 420 33.20 -25.05 25.85
N PHE A 421 33.62 -24.62 24.64
CA PHE A 421 33.52 -23.21 24.22
C PHE A 421 32.08 -22.76 24.18
N LEU A 422 31.20 -23.51 23.51
CA LEU A 422 29.77 -23.18 23.43
C LEU A 422 29.09 -23.12 24.79
N LYS A 423 29.46 -23.99 25.73
CA LYS A 423 28.97 -23.92 27.11
C LYS A 423 29.45 -22.65 27.83
N LYS A 424 30.75 -22.32 27.72
CA LYS A 424 31.29 -21.10 28.30
C LYS A 424 30.66 -19.84 27.69
N ASP A 425 30.50 -19.80 26.38
CA ASP A 425 29.89 -18.67 25.69
C ASP A 425 28.42 -18.52 26.11
N ALA A 426 27.68 -19.62 26.21
CA ALA A 426 26.30 -19.61 26.72
C ALA A 426 26.22 -19.13 28.18
N GLU A 427 27.16 -19.53 29.04
CA GLU A 427 27.26 -19.05 30.42
C GLU A 427 27.62 -17.56 30.48
N GLU A 428 28.58 -17.11 29.66
CA GLU A 428 28.94 -15.69 29.56
C GLU A 428 27.80 -14.83 29.07
N ILE A 429 27.07 -15.27 28.05
CA ILE A 429 25.88 -14.58 27.55
C ILE A 429 24.79 -14.56 28.62
N SER A 430 24.57 -15.67 29.34
CA SER A 430 23.60 -15.75 30.45
C SER A 430 23.96 -14.79 31.58
N ASN A 431 25.25 -14.73 31.93
CA ASN A 431 25.74 -13.79 32.93
C ASN A 431 25.58 -12.34 32.48
N LYS A 432 25.92 -12.02 31.24
CA LYS A 432 25.69 -10.68 30.64
C LYS A 432 24.22 -10.28 30.66
N ILE A 433 23.30 -11.20 30.31
CA ILE A 433 21.86 -10.96 30.38
C ILE A 433 21.43 -10.63 31.82
N SER A 434 21.96 -11.38 32.79
CA SER A 434 21.69 -11.17 34.22
C SER A 434 22.27 -9.84 34.73
N ASP A 435 23.52 -9.51 34.36
CA ASP A 435 24.19 -8.26 34.72
C ASP A 435 23.49 -7.02 34.14
N LEU A 436 22.96 -7.13 32.91
CA LEU A 436 22.16 -6.08 32.28
C LEU A 436 20.77 -5.94 32.90
N GLY A 437 20.34 -6.89 33.73
CA GLY A 437 19.08 -6.84 34.47
C GLY A 437 17.85 -7.17 33.63
N VAL A 438 18.03 -7.92 32.55
CA VAL A 438 16.92 -8.41 31.74
C VAL A 438 16.08 -9.40 32.54
N LYS A 439 14.78 -9.20 32.60
CA LYS A 439 13.87 -10.03 33.38
C LYS A 439 13.55 -11.36 32.69
N GLU A 440 13.30 -12.38 33.51
CA GLU A 440 12.94 -13.74 33.04
C GLU A 440 11.75 -13.75 32.10
N ASP A 441 10.79 -12.83 32.25
CA ASP A 441 9.62 -12.72 31.41
C ASP A 441 9.98 -12.43 29.94
N LEU A 442 11.04 -11.62 29.71
CA LEU A 442 11.53 -11.32 28.36
C LEU A 442 12.41 -12.46 27.83
N VAL A 443 13.20 -13.10 28.69
CA VAL A 443 14.07 -14.24 28.34
C VAL A 443 13.23 -15.43 27.83
N ASN A 444 12.06 -15.64 28.40
CA ASN A 444 11.16 -16.75 28.03
C ASN A 444 10.31 -16.49 26.79
N LEU A 445 10.44 -15.33 26.14
CA LEU A 445 9.69 -15.05 24.93
C LEU A 445 10.24 -15.89 23.77
N LYS A 446 9.37 -16.71 23.16
CA LYS A 446 9.74 -17.55 22.02
C LYS A 446 10.14 -16.68 20.81
N GLY A 447 11.28 -17.01 20.24
CA GLY A 447 11.80 -16.35 19.04
C GLY A 447 12.89 -15.31 19.30
N LEU A 448 13.17 -14.94 20.55
CA LEU A 448 14.35 -14.15 20.91
C LEU A 448 15.55 -15.07 21.13
N THR A 449 16.65 -14.76 20.47
CA THR A 449 17.94 -15.44 20.69
C THR A 449 18.69 -14.78 21.87
N PRO A 450 19.60 -15.50 22.54
CA PRO A 450 20.40 -14.92 23.63
C PRO A 450 21.18 -13.67 23.22
N GLY A 451 21.70 -13.60 21.99
CA GLY A 451 22.36 -12.42 21.44
C GLY A 451 21.42 -11.22 21.31
N MET A 452 20.17 -11.43 20.86
CA MET A 452 19.15 -10.39 20.81
C MET A 452 18.83 -9.84 22.21
N LEU A 453 18.77 -10.71 23.22
CA LEU A 453 18.51 -10.31 24.62
C LEU A 453 19.61 -9.42 25.17
N VAL A 454 20.88 -9.70 24.86
CA VAL A 454 22.01 -8.86 25.25
C VAL A 454 21.89 -7.48 24.60
N THR A 455 21.64 -7.43 23.30
CA THR A 455 21.48 -6.15 22.56
C THR A 455 20.30 -5.34 23.08
N LEU A 456 19.17 -5.96 23.38
CA LEU A 456 18.00 -5.31 23.99
C LEU A 456 18.34 -4.80 25.40
N GLY A 457 19.07 -5.57 26.21
CA GLY A 457 19.54 -5.17 27.54
C GLY A 457 20.44 -3.94 27.50
N GLU A 458 21.39 -3.87 26.56
CA GLU A 458 22.26 -2.70 26.34
C GLU A 458 21.45 -1.44 25.98
N GLN A 459 20.33 -1.60 25.27
CA GLN A 459 19.41 -0.52 24.92
C GLN A 459 18.39 -0.20 26.03
N LYS A 460 18.53 -0.82 27.20
CA LYS A 460 17.67 -0.65 28.39
C LYS A 460 16.23 -1.16 28.20
N ILE A 461 16.01 -2.08 27.29
CA ILE A 461 14.74 -2.79 27.12
C ILE A 461 14.85 -4.05 27.99
N LEU A 462 14.37 -3.95 29.24
CA LEU A 462 14.63 -4.96 30.28
C LEU A 462 13.43 -5.84 30.61
N THR A 463 12.23 -5.40 30.25
CA THR A 463 10.99 -6.10 30.57
C THR A 463 10.20 -6.46 29.33
N LEU A 464 9.39 -7.52 29.45
CA LEU A 464 8.46 -7.91 28.39
C LEU A 464 7.48 -6.77 28.02
N LYS A 465 7.16 -5.91 28.99
CA LYS A 465 6.30 -4.75 28.77
C LYS A 465 6.99 -3.69 27.92
N ASP A 466 8.25 -3.38 28.21
CA ASP A 466 9.03 -2.42 27.42
C ASP A 466 9.16 -2.90 25.98
N PHE A 467 9.37 -4.20 25.78
CA PHE A 467 9.43 -4.81 24.44
C PHE A 467 8.08 -4.79 23.71
N ALA A 468 6.97 -5.03 24.42
CA ALA A 468 5.61 -4.98 23.84
C ALA A 468 5.18 -3.57 23.42
N GLU A 469 5.77 -2.51 23.99
CA GLU A 469 5.51 -1.12 23.62
C GLU A 469 6.24 -0.68 22.35
N LEU A 470 7.25 -1.43 21.89
CA LEU A 470 8.02 -1.12 20.69
C LEU A 470 7.19 -1.28 19.39
N ALA A 471 7.62 -0.56 18.35
CA ALA A 471 7.15 -0.76 16.98
C ALA A 471 8.13 -1.65 16.20
N SER A 472 7.65 -2.38 15.19
CA SER A 472 8.50 -3.21 14.32
C SER A 472 9.60 -2.41 13.62
N ASP A 473 9.30 -1.15 13.27
CA ASP A 473 10.26 -0.24 12.66
C ASP A 473 11.40 0.18 13.63
N GLU A 474 11.18 0.13 14.93
CA GLU A 474 12.21 0.38 15.94
C GLU A 474 13.14 -0.84 16.12
N LEU A 475 12.65 -2.06 15.87
CA LEU A 475 13.48 -3.27 15.89
C LEU A 475 14.32 -3.41 14.63
N THR A 476 13.71 -3.25 13.45
CA THR A 476 14.36 -3.51 12.16
C THR A 476 15.03 -2.28 11.53
N GLY A 477 14.77 -1.09 12.10
CA GLY A 477 15.17 0.17 11.51
C GLY A 477 14.19 0.73 10.49
N ALA A 478 14.14 2.03 10.38
CA ALA A 478 13.25 2.74 9.47
C ALA A 478 13.96 3.91 8.80
N TYR A 479 13.35 4.41 7.71
CA TYR A 479 13.77 5.65 7.09
C TYR A 479 12.80 6.76 7.49
N ASP A 480 13.31 7.81 8.15
CA ASP A 480 12.54 9.00 8.47
C ASP A 480 12.94 10.18 7.57
N ILE A 481 12.03 11.12 7.37
CA ILE A 481 12.27 12.33 6.55
C ILE A 481 12.47 13.50 7.51
N PHE A 482 13.73 13.83 7.81
CA PHE A 482 14.06 15.00 8.60
C PHE A 482 14.58 16.12 7.68
N LYS A 483 13.90 17.27 7.68
CA LYS A 483 14.24 18.45 6.82
C LYS A 483 14.33 18.18 5.32
N GLY A 484 13.61 17.14 4.80
CA GLY A 484 13.61 16.79 3.39
C GLY A 484 14.70 15.80 2.97
N GLU A 485 15.56 15.36 3.87
CA GLU A 485 16.54 14.30 3.67
C GLU A 485 16.06 12.99 4.30
N ARG A 486 16.26 11.88 3.60
CA ARG A 486 15.96 10.53 4.09
C ARG A 486 17.10 10.08 5.00
N ILE A 487 16.85 10.05 6.30
CA ILE A 487 17.82 9.57 7.30
C ILE A 487 17.40 8.16 7.69
N LYS A 488 18.35 7.22 7.67
CA LYS A 488 18.16 5.86 8.17
C LYS A 488 18.31 5.88 9.68
N ILE A 489 17.28 5.49 10.41
CA ILE A 489 17.32 5.26 11.84
C ILE A 489 17.65 3.78 12.04
N LYS A 490 18.77 3.47 12.72
CA LYS A 490 19.19 2.10 12.99
C LYS A 490 18.20 1.45 13.98
N GLY A 491 17.72 0.25 13.63
CA GLY A 491 16.88 -0.54 14.53
C GLY A 491 17.68 -1.22 15.63
N TYR A 492 17.03 -1.51 16.74
CA TYR A 492 17.66 -2.18 17.88
C TYR A 492 18.21 -3.58 17.56
N LEU A 493 17.52 -4.30 16.67
CA LEU A 493 17.89 -5.66 16.26
C LEU A 493 18.23 -5.74 14.75
N GLU A 494 18.63 -4.62 14.13
CA GLU A 494 18.98 -4.58 12.71
C GLU A 494 20.13 -5.53 12.37
N ASP A 495 21.10 -5.68 13.28
CA ASP A 495 22.27 -6.54 13.08
C ASP A 495 21.92 -8.05 13.04
N PHE A 496 20.69 -8.42 13.46
CA PHE A 496 20.18 -9.81 13.39
C PHE A 496 19.34 -10.08 12.14
N ALA A 497 19.31 -9.16 11.19
CA ALA A 497 18.63 -9.29 9.89
C ALA A 497 17.16 -9.75 9.96
N LEU A 498 16.43 -9.36 11.02
CA LEU A 498 15.02 -9.67 11.19
C LEU A 498 14.19 -9.04 10.08
N SER A 499 13.32 -9.82 9.46
CA SER A 499 12.30 -9.28 8.57
C SER A 499 11.23 -8.52 9.37
N LYS A 500 10.59 -7.53 8.73
CA LYS A 500 9.50 -6.77 9.37
C LYS A 500 8.37 -7.68 9.88
N LYS A 501 8.10 -8.78 9.19
CA LYS A 501 7.08 -9.75 9.56
C LYS A 501 7.46 -10.52 10.83
N GLU A 502 8.71 -10.96 10.94
CA GLU A 502 9.22 -11.62 12.15
C GLU A 502 9.23 -10.67 13.34
N ALA A 503 9.64 -9.41 13.14
CA ALA A 503 9.57 -8.39 14.18
C ALA A 503 8.12 -8.12 14.64
N ASP A 504 7.16 -8.05 13.71
CA ASP A 504 5.73 -7.95 14.03
C ASP A 504 5.23 -9.16 14.84
N GLU A 505 5.63 -10.39 14.46
CA GLU A 505 5.24 -11.62 15.16
C GLU A 505 5.80 -11.66 16.59
N LEU A 506 7.05 -11.24 16.80
CA LEU A 506 7.68 -11.14 18.13
C LEU A 506 6.95 -10.12 19.02
N ILE A 507 6.69 -8.92 18.50
CA ILE A 507 5.99 -7.87 19.25
C ILE A 507 4.55 -8.27 19.57
N MET A 508 3.84 -8.87 18.61
CA MET A 508 2.47 -9.36 18.84
C MET A 508 2.45 -10.49 19.86
N GLY A 509 3.43 -11.41 19.81
CA GLY A 509 3.59 -12.45 20.83
C GLY A 509 3.80 -11.87 22.23
N ALA A 510 4.62 -10.84 22.36
CA ALA A 510 4.81 -10.13 23.63
C ALA A 510 3.54 -9.42 24.11
N ARG A 511 2.83 -8.72 23.22
CA ARG A 511 1.55 -8.05 23.53
C ARG A 511 0.48 -9.03 23.97
N ASP A 512 0.39 -10.17 23.32
CA ASP A 512 -0.57 -11.24 23.70
C ASP A 512 -0.33 -11.75 25.13
N ILE A 513 0.91 -11.80 25.58
CA ILE A 513 1.25 -12.21 26.95
C ILE A 513 0.97 -11.08 27.94
N VAL A 514 1.30 -9.82 27.61
CA VAL A 514 1.18 -8.67 28.52
C VAL A 514 -0.27 -8.19 28.66
N TYR A 515 -1.06 -8.20 27.57
CA TYR A 515 -2.39 -7.58 27.54
C TYR A 515 -3.57 -8.58 27.50
N LYS A 516 -3.31 -9.90 27.42
CA LYS A 516 -4.35 -10.94 27.53
C LYS A 516 -4.58 -11.45 28.97
N ASN A 517 -3.83 -10.94 29.95
CA ASN A 517 -4.05 -11.23 31.37
C ASN A 517 -4.88 -10.14 32.05
#